data_5539ab8fc406f370c52f2a1bc4278e0e
#
_entry.id   5539ab8fc406f370c52f2a1bc4278e0e
#
_cell.length_a   1.000
_cell.length_b   1.000
_cell.length_c   1.000
_cell.angle_alpha   90.00
_cell.angle_beta   90.00
_cell.angle_gamma   90.00
#
_symmetry.space_group_name_H-M   'P 1'
#
loop_
_entity.id
_entity.type
_entity.pdbx_description
1 polymer ?
#
loop_
_entity_poly.entity_id
_entity_poly.type
_entity_poly.pdbx_seq_one_letter_code
_entity_poly.pdbx_strand_id
1 'polypeptide(L)'
;MSYYATKKLDIPNLIMITGSHNPKEYNGLKIIINNKPFFGEKIKSLNDLDDASLSSTLGKLTFKDVITPYTEEIISQFNHLDKLKIVWDPGNGAIAPIIHKIINSIKGTNIILNRSIDGNFPNHHPDPTIRKNITQISNYIKEKKFDLGIAFDGDGDRIGILDNKGELIYSDIIFLLLSLDLTKEKKDLVAIADVKCSKILFDTLKKNGVDIHMSKTGHSLIKEMISSKNADIAGEMSGHIFYNYKYYGYDDAIYASLKLIKILNNTKKTLNELTSVYMKSSSTPEIKLYCDEKIKFSLLDKIVKDIPKHYDSSAKLITIDGVRLETENFWFLLRASNTQNCIVFRLEHFVKDKFKEELIKLISILETYSLDIKELTSFNQTV
;
A
#
# COMPACT_ATOMS: atom_id res chain seq x y z
N MET A 1 2.46 14.62 5.04
CA MET A 1 2.79 16.05 5.37
C MET A 1 2.61 16.97 4.17
N SER A 2 3.27 16.73 3.03
CA SER A 2 3.19 17.63 1.86
C SER A 2 1.75 17.75 1.34
N TYR A 3 1.00 16.67 1.26
CA TYR A 3 -0.42 16.70 0.88
C TYR A 3 -1.30 17.40 1.93
N TYR A 4 -1.00 17.26 3.21
CA TYR A 4 -1.67 18.02 4.26
C TYR A 4 -1.44 19.53 4.07
N ALA A 5 -0.21 19.93 3.76
CA ALA A 5 0.13 21.33 3.51
C ALA A 5 -0.73 21.93 2.38
N THR A 6 -0.95 21.22 1.26
CA THR A 6 -1.80 21.73 0.17
C THR A 6 -3.22 22.04 0.64
N LYS A 7 -3.77 21.18 1.50
CA LYS A 7 -5.14 21.35 2.02
C LYS A 7 -5.23 22.41 3.11
N LYS A 8 -4.26 22.42 4.04
CA LYS A 8 -4.28 23.34 5.18
C LYS A 8 -3.94 24.78 4.80
N LEU A 9 -3.07 24.96 3.83
CA LEU A 9 -2.62 26.28 3.37
C LEU A 9 -3.35 26.75 2.10
N ASP A 10 -4.31 25.95 1.60
CA ASP A 10 -5.04 26.20 0.33
C ASP A 10 -4.10 26.46 -0.85
N ILE A 11 -3.07 25.62 -0.99
CA ILE A 11 -2.08 25.69 -2.06
C ILE A 11 -2.38 24.64 -3.11
N PRO A 12 -2.78 25.02 -4.35
CA PRO A 12 -3.22 24.07 -5.36
C PRO A 12 -2.08 23.28 -6.02
N ASN A 13 -0.83 23.73 -5.86
CA ASN A 13 0.33 23.14 -6.52
C ASN A 13 1.36 22.64 -5.50
N LEU A 14 1.96 21.49 -5.77
CA LEU A 14 2.95 20.85 -4.90
C LEU A 14 4.02 20.17 -5.75
N ILE A 15 5.26 20.31 -5.35
CA ILE A 15 6.37 19.44 -5.73
C ILE A 15 6.96 18.88 -4.44
N MET A 16 6.87 17.56 -4.25
CA MET A 16 7.49 16.84 -3.14
C MET A 16 8.69 16.06 -3.67
N ILE A 17 9.85 16.31 -3.11
CA ILE A 17 11.09 15.58 -3.42
C ILE A 17 11.17 14.38 -2.51
N THR A 18 11.19 13.16 -3.07
CA THR A 18 11.25 11.92 -2.31
C THR A 18 11.77 10.75 -3.13
N GLY A 19 12.59 9.90 -2.51
CA GLY A 19 12.92 8.57 -3.02
C GLY A 19 11.93 7.49 -2.57
N SER A 20 10.93 7.84 -1.72
CA SER A 20 10.00 6.88 -1.09
C SER A 20 10.77 5.73 -0.41
N HIS A 21 10.59 4.51 -0.89
CA HIS A 21 11.26 3.29 -0.44
C HIS A 21 12.40 2.84 -1.38
N ASN A 22 12.82 3.69 -2.32
CA ASN A 22 13.95 3.36 -3.20
C ASN A 22 15.29 3.41 -2.44
N PRO A 23 16.33 2.73 -2.97
CA PRO A 23 17.69 2.87 -2.47
C PRO A 23 18.15 4.34 -2.45
N LYS A 24 19.10 4.66 -1.58
CA LYS A 24 19.59 6.04 -1.32
C LYS A 24 20.10 6.79 -2.54
N GLU A 25 20.51 6.07 -3.58
CA GLU A 25 21.02 6.63 -4.85
C GLU A 25 19.89 7.18 -5.74
N TYR A 26 18.63 6.88 -5.41
CA TYR A 26 17.45 7.31 -6.17
C TYR A 26 16.75 8.48 -5.50
N ASN A 27 16.23 9.35 -6.33
CA ASN A 27 15.34 10.41 -5.91
C ASN A 27 14.22 10.58 -6.93
N GLY A 28 13.18 11.36 -6.59
CA GLY A 28 12.05 11.55 -7.47
C GLY A 28 11.19 12.72 -7.05
N LEU A 29 10.15 12.96 -7.83
CA LEU A 29 9.20 14.04 -7.63
C LEU A 29 7.78 13.49 -7.62
N LYS A 30 7.00 13.82 -6.58
CA LYS A 30 5.55 13.69 -6.58
C LYS A 30 4.96 15.08 -6.84
N ILE A 31 4.18 15.24 -7.89
CA ILE A 31 3.72 16.54 -8.38
C ILE A 31 2.20 16.62 -8.31
N ILE A 32 1.68 17.74 -7.82
CA ILE A 32 0.27 18.13 -7.90
C ILE A 32 0.19 19.48 -8.62
N ILE A 33 -0.72 19.60 -9.57
CA ILE A 33 -1.05 20.86 -10.26
C ILE A 33 -2.57 21.04 -10.21
N ASN A 34 -3.03 22.21 -9.74
CA ASN A 34 -4.44 22.53 -9.58
C ASN A 34 -5.22 21.45 -8.79
N ASN A 35 -4.66 21.03 -7.66
CA ASN A 35 -5.19 19.98 -6.78
C ASN A 35 -5.33 18.59 -7.41
N LYS A 36 -4.71 18.32 -8.56
CA LYS A 36 -4.75 17.04 -9.26
C LYS A 36 -3.36 16.43 -9.37
N PRO A 37 -3.19 15.11 -9.22
CA PRO A 37 -1.93 14.44 -9.49
C PRO A 37 -1.44 14.69 -10.92
N PHE A 38 -0.14 15.02 -11.03
CA PHE A 38 0.52 15.26 -12.30
C PHE A 38 1.58 14.18 -12.53
N PHE A 39 1.30 13.23 -13.42
CA PHE A 39 2.11 12.02 -13.61
C PHE A 39 1.92 11.43 -15.02
N GLY A 40 2.71 10.39 -15.36
CA GLY A 40 2.61 9.66 -16.62
C GLY A 40 2.83 10.55 -17.85
N GLU A 41 1.91 10.51 -18.80
CA GLU A 41 1.98 11.31 -20.03
C GLU A 41 2.02 12.83 -19.78
N LYS A 42 1.40 13.28 -18.67
CA LYS A 42 1.47 14.70 -18.28
C LYS A 42 2.91 15.14 -17.96
N ILE A 43 3.74 14.27 -17.34
CA ILE A 43 5.16 14.58 -17.11
C ILE A 43 5.91 14.60 -18.44
N LYS A 44 5.63 13.67 -19.36
CA LYS A 44 6.27 13.63 -20.66
C LYS A 44 6.01 14.90 -21.49
N SER A 45 4.80 15.48 -21.37
CA SER A 45 4.45 16.73 -22.07
C SER A 45 5.28 17.94 -21.60
N LEU A 46 6.00 17.85 -20.47
CA LEU A 46 6.93 18.91 -20.08
C LEU A 46 8.12 19.05 -21.04
N ASN A 47 8.46 17.99 -21.79
CA ASN A 47 9.51 18.06 -22.81
C ASN A 47 9.15 18.96 -23.99
N ASP A 48 7.86 19.22 -24.19
CA ASP A 48 7.35 20.04 -25.29
C ASP A 48 7.23 21.54 -24.91
N LEU A 49 7.60 21.89 -23.66
CA LEU A 49 7.59 23.26 -23.20
C LEU A 49 8.83 24.02 -23.72
N ASP A 50 8.59 25.18 -24.32
CA ASP A 50 9.64 26.09 -24.75
C ASP A 50 10.14 26.94 -23.57
N ASP A 51 11.46 27.11 -23.42
CA ASP A 51 12.11 27.97 -22.43
C ASP A 51 11.65 29.45 -22.51
N ALA A 52 11.20 29.88 -23.69
CA ALA A 52 10.64 31.22 -23.89
C ALA A 52 9.38 31.50 -23.06
N SER A 53 8.71 30.48 -22.51
CA SER A 53 7.54 30.60 -21.65
C SER A 53 7.87 30.87 -20.18
N LEU A 54 9.14 30.84 -19.78
CA LEU A 54 9.56 31.06 -18.40
C LEU A 54 9.36 32.52 -17.98
N SER A 55 8.79 32.70 -16.79
CA SER A 55 8.64 34.05 -16.21
C SER A 55 9.99 34.69 -15.89
N SER A 56 10.19 35.91 -16.31
CA SER A 56 11.37 36.72 -15.94
C SER A 56 11.32 37.19 -14.48
N THR A 57 10.17 37.06 -13.80
CA THR A 57 9.98 37.50 -12.42
C THR A 57 10.26 36.34 -11.46
N LEU A 58 11.23 36.51 -10.56
CA LEU A 58 11.52 35.56 -9.51
C LEU A 58 10.39 35.52 -8.46
N GLY A 59 10.00 34.31 -8.06
CA GLY A 59 9.05 34.11 -6.98
C GLY A 59 9.65 34.45 -5.61
N LYS A 60 8.79 34.64 -4.61
CA LYS A 60 9.17 34.85 -3.22
C LYS A 60 9.22 33.52 -2.47
N LEU A 61 10.37 33.20 -1.85
CA LEU A 61 10.50 32.05 -0.99
C LEU A 61 10.00 32.38 0.43
N THR A 62 9.13 31.52 0.97
CA THR A 62 8.67 31.57 2.37
C THR A 62 8.69 30.18 2.98
N PHE A 63 8.96 30.10 4.29
CA PHE A 63 8.94 28.85 5.05
C PHE A 63 7.68 28.80 5.93
N LYS A 64 7.07 27.62 6.01
CA LYS A 64 5.88 27.37 6.85
C LYS A 64 6.06 26.09 7.65
N ASP A 65 5.79 26.13 8.94
CA ASP A 65 5.65 24.93 9.76
C ASP A 65 4.30 24.28 9.47
N VAL A 66 4.32 23.05 9.02
CA VAL A 66 3.14 22.22 8.80
C VAL A 66 3.11 21.00 9.70
N ILE A 67 4.22 20.70 10.40
CA ILE A 67 4.33 19.57 11.32
C ILE A 67 3.46 19.83 12.56
N THR A 68 3.58 21.01 13.15
CA THR A 68 2.84 21.36 14.37
C THR A 68 1.32 21.29 14.14
N PRO A 69 0.71 22.02 13.17
CA PRO A 69 -0.73 21.95 12.96
C PRO A 69 -1.21 20.55 12.56
N TYR A 70 -0.42 19.76 11.81
CA TYR A 70 -0.75 18.37 11.50
C TYR A 70 -0.80 17.51 12.76
N THR A 71 0.24 17.57 13.60
CA THR A 71 0.29 16.76 14.82
C THR A 71 -0.80 17.14 15.81
N GLU A 72 -1.10 18.42 15.98
CA GLU A 72 -2.20 18.90 16.83
C GLU A 72 -3.56 18.40 16.34
N GLU A 73 -3.82 18.48 15.03
CA GLU A 73 -5.06 18.00 14.44
C GLU A 73 -5.21 16.49 14.63
N ILE A 74 -4.17 15.70 14.38
CA ILE A 74 -4.17 14.26 14.60
C ILE A 74 -4.39 13.92 16.08
N ILE A 75 -3.63 14.52 17.00
CA ILE A 75 -3.73 14.28 18.42
C ILE A 75 -5.13 14.61 18.93
N SER A 76 -5.75 15.69 18.46
CA SER A 76 -7.10 16.09 18.89
C SER A 76 -8.16 15.01 18.57
N GLN A 77 -7.98 14.26 17.48
CA GLN A 77 -8.91 13.22 17.06
C GLN A 77 -8.70 11.89 17.79
N PHE A 78 -7.52 11.65 18.39
CA PHE A 78 -7.11 10.36 18.93
C PHE A 78 -6.60 10.40 20.38
N ASN A 79 -6.85 11.46 21.12
CA ASN A 79 -6.38 11.65 22.51
C ASN A 79 -7.01 10.72 23.55
N HIS A 80 -8.02 9.94 23.16
CA HIS A 80 -8.81 9.06 24.05
C HIS A 80 -8.49 7.57 23.86
N LEU A 81 -7.43 7.25 23.10
CA LEU A 81 -7.04 5.85 22.89
C LEU A 81 -6.56 5.19 24.19
N ASP A 82 -7.00 3.95 24.42
CA ASP A 82 -6.63 3.16 25.60
C ASP A 82 -5.15 2.69 25.53
N LYS A 83 -4.69 2.14 26.64
CA LYS A 83 -3.31 1.67 26.82
C LYS A 83 -3.05 0.39 26.01
N LEU A 84 -2.31 0.50 24.93
CA LEU A 84 -1.69 -0.61 24.19
C LEU A 84 -0.17 -0.51 24.31
N LYS A 85 0.50 -1.64 24.11
CA LYS A 85 1.97 -1.70 23.93
C LYS A 85 2.26 -1.72 22.45
N ILE A 86 2.79 -0.62 21.91
CA ILE A 86 2.99 -0.45 20.46
C ILE A 86 4.47 -0.18 20.17
N VAL A 87 5.02 -0.93 19.21
CA VAL A 87 6.34 -0.65 18.63
C VAL A 87 6.14 0.08 17.31
N TRP A 88 6.83 1.21 17.16
CA TRP A 88 6.82 2.04 15.98
C TRP A 88 8.17 1.98 15.28
N ASP A 89 8.21 1.75 13.99
CA ASP A 89 9.44 1.70 13.22
C ASP A 89 9.37 2.60 11.98
N PRO A 90 9.89 3.84 12.07
CA PRO A 90 9.99 4.73 10.91
C PRO A 90 11.12 4.35 9.93
N GLY A 91 11.88 3.28 10.18
CA GLY A 91 12.93 2.81 9.28
C GLY A 91 14.01 3.86 8.96
N ASN A 92 14.40 4.71 9.92
CA ASN A 92 15.26 5.88 9.71
C ASN A 92 14.69 6.94 8.73
N GLY A 93 13.41 6.85 8.40
CA GLY A 93 12.75 7.72 7.43
C GLY A 93 12.32 9.09 7.98
N ALA A 94 11.85 9.94 7.07
CA ALA A 94 11.46 11.34 7.34
C ALA A 94 10.31 11.50 8.33
N ILE A 95 9.50 10.45 8.55
CA ILE A 95 8.33 10.48 9.44
C ILE A 95 8.69 10.42 10.94
N ALA A 96 9.93 10.03 11.31
CA ALA A 96 10.34 9.78 12.69
C ALA A 96 10.04 10.92 13.68
N PRO A 97 10.30 12.21 13.38
CA PRO A 97 9.98 13.31 14.29
C PRO A 97 8.49 13.49 14.54
N ILE A 98 7.65 13.15 13.54
CA ILE A 98 6.19 13.26 13.62
C ILE A 98 5.66 12.17 14.53
N ILE A 99 6.11 10.93 14.34
CA ILE A 99 5.75 9.80 15.20
C ILE A 99 6.11 10.12 16.66
N HIS A 100 7.30 10.66 16.91
CA HIS A 100 7.74 11.02 18.26
C HIS A 100 6.79 12.00 18.95
N LYS A 101 6.30 13.02 18.22
CA LYS A 101 5.31 13.97 18.77
C LYS A 101 3.98 13.28 19.07
N ILE A 102 3.48 12.43 18.17
CA ILE A 102 2.18 11.77 18.30
C ILE A 102 2.15 10.76 19.44
N ILE A 103 3.17 9.90 19.58
CA ILE A 103 3.18 8.86 20.61
C ILE A 103 3.23 9.40 22.03
N ASN A 104 3.79 10.59 22.23
CA ASN A 104 3.77 11.26 23.54
C ASN A 104 2.34 11.62 24.00
N SER A 105 1.40 11.66 23.08
CA SER A 105 -0.03 11.96 23.36
C SER A 105 -0.91 10.72 23.40
N ILE A 106 -0.38 9.54 23.03
CA ILE A 106 -1.10 8.26 23.07
C ILE A 106 -0.78 7.54 24.38
N LYS A 107 -1.83 7.13 25.10
CA LYS A 107 -1.66 6.36 26.33
C LYS A 107 -1.10 4.96 26.03
N GLY A 108 -0.36 4.40 26.99
CA GLY A 108 0.20 3.06 26.87
C GLY A 108 1.73 3.07 26.82
N THR A 109 2.31 1.95 26.39
CA THR A 109 3.75 1.81 26.21
C THR A 109 4.09 1.94 24.73
N ASN A 110 4.71 3.04 24.35
CA ASN A 110 5.11 3.29 22.98
C ASN A 110 6.64 3.30 22.87
N ILE A 111 7.19 2.48 21.99
CA ILE A 111 8.63 2.40 21.72
C ILE A 111 8.87 2.74 20.24
N ILE A 112 9.87 3.57 19.96
CA ILE A 112 10.30 3.88 18.60
C ILE A 112 11.64 3.19 18.34
N LEU A 113 11.69 2.32 17.36
CA LEU A 113 12.91 1.80 16.75
C LEU A 113 13.39 2.77 15.66
N ASN A 114 14.66 2.71 15.30
CA ASN A 114 15.21 3.39 14.11
C ASN A 114 14.79 4.86 13.96
N ARG A 115 14.74 5.60 15.08
CA ARG A 115 14.13 6.94 15.21
C ARG A 115 14.93 8.09 14.61
N SER A 116 16.23 7.87 14.35
CA SER A 116 17.10 8.91 13.79
C SER A 116 16.94 8.93 12.28
N ILE A 117 16.68 10.11 11.69
CA ILE A 117 16.63 10.24 10.23
C ILE A 117 18.04 10.00 9.68
N ASP A 118 18.16 9.03 8.78
CA ASP A 118 19.39 8.72 8.09
C ASP A 118 19.09 8.14 6.69
N GLY A 119 19.39 8.89 5.65
CA GLY A 119 19.16 8.48 4.26
C GLY A 119 20.04 7.29 3.80
N ASN A 120 20.98 6.81 4.62
CA ASN A 120 21.70 5.55 4.36
C ASN A 120 20.93 4.30 4.82
N PHE A 121 19.85 4.48 5.61
CA PHE A 121 19.02 3.39 6.13
C PHE A 121 19.84 2.27 6.80
N PRO A 122 20.65 2.58 7.84
CA PRO A 122 21.67 1.66 8.36
C PRO A 122 21.11 0.40 9.01
N ASN A 123 19.86 0.39 9.45
CA ASN A 123 19.27 -0.73 10.16
C ASN A 123 18.55 -1.72 9.20
N HIS A 124 17.77 -1.22 8.29
CA HIS A 124 17.10 -1.98 7.24
C HIS A 124 16.59 -1.06 6.15
N HIS A 125 16.35 -1.61 4.96
CA HIS A 125 15.72 -0.87 3.87
C HIS A 125 14.27 -0.48 4.26
N PRO A 126 13.83 0.78 4.03
CA PRO A 126 12.55 1.30 4.52
C PRO A 126 11.37 0.91 3.62
N ASP A 127 11.18 -0.38 3.43
CA ASP A 127 10.00 -0.96 2.77
C ASP A 127 9.33 -1.95 3.74
N PRO A 128 8.21 -1.56 4.37
CA PRO A 128 7.55 -2.37 5.40
C PRO A 128 6.78 -3.57 4.83
N THR A 129 6.68 -3.71 3.52
CA THR A 129 6.01 -4.85 2.87
C THR A 129 6.92 -6.08 2.76
N ILE A 130 8.23 -5.88 2.93
CA ILE A 130 9.24 -6.93 2.79
C ILE A 130 9.56 -7.54 4.16
N ARG A 131 9.29 -8.84 4.34
CA ARG A 131 9.49 -9.57 5.62
C ARG A 131 10.89 -9.39 6.22
N LYS A 132 11.95 -9.36 5.40
CA LYS A 132 13.32 -9.16 5.86
C LYS A 132 13.49 -7.81 6.57
N ASN A 133 12.86 -6.76 6.08
CA ASN A 133 13.00 -5.40 6.61
C ASN A 133 12.30 -5.21 7.96
N ILE A 134 11.27 -6.00 8.23
CA ILE A 134 10.50 -5.93 9.49
C ILE A 134 10.95 -6.96 10.55
N THR A 135 12.07 -7.67 10.33
CA THR A 135 12.54 -8.70 11.26
C THR A 135 12.82 -8.14 12.64
N GLN A 136 13.40 -6.95 12.73
CA GLN A 136 13.73 -6.31 14.01
C GLN A 136 12.47 -6.03 14.84
N ILE A 137 11.47 -5.39 14.25
CA ILE A 137 10.22 -5.08 14.95
C ILE A 137 9.44 -6.35 15.30
N SER A 138 9.43 -7.38 14.43
CA SER A 138 8.82 -8.68 14.67
C SER A 138 9.42 -9.36 15.91
N ASN A 139 10.74 -9.43 15.99
CA ASN A 139 11.46 -10.01 17.13
C ASN A 139 11.18 -9.22 18.41
N TYR A 140 11.19 -7.89 18.34
CA TYR A 140 10.91 -7.04 19.50
C TYR A 140 9.51 -7.31 20.07
N ILE A 141 8.49 -7.45 19.20
CA ILE A 141 7.12 -7.78 19.63
C ILE A 141 7.10 -9.13 20.34
N LYS A 142 7.72 -10.16 19.76
CA LYS A 142 7.74 -11.54 20.31
C LYS A 142 8.42 -11.60 21.67
N GLU A 143 9.58 -10.98 21.80
CA GLU A 143 10.39 -11.01 23.02
C GLU A 143 9.78 -10.18 24.15
N LYS A 144 9.28 -8.98 23.86
CA LYS A 144 8.79 -8.02 24.85
C LYS A 144 7.27 -8.06 25.05
N LYS A 145 6.57 -8.93 24.31
CA LYS A 145 5.10 -9.11 24.39
C LYS A 145 4.36 -7.79 24.15
N PHE A 146 4.60 -7.19 23.00
CA PHE A 146 3.86 -6.02 22.52
C PHE A 146 2.57 -6.45 21.81
N ASP A 147 1.58 -5.55 21.79
CA ASP A 147 0.26 -5.82 21.23
C ASP A 147 0.23 -5.57 19.71
N LEU A 148 1.07 -4.64 19.23
CA LEU A 148 1.05 -4.15 17.86
C LEU A 148 2.42 -3.65 17.44
N GLY A 149 2.79 -3.87 16.18
CA GLY A 149 3.91 -3.23 15.51
C GLY A 149 3.43 -2.42 14.31
N ILE A 150 4.00 -1.23 14.13
CA ILE A 150 3.68 -0.33 13.02
C ILE A 150 4.98 0.12 12.39
N ALA A 151 5.23 -0.32 11.17
CA ALA A 151 6.39 0.06 10.37
C ALA A 151 5.97 0.97 9.21
N PHE A 152 6.88 1.87 8.81
CA PHE A 152 6.64 2.85 7.76
C PHE A 152 7.70 2.76 6.68
N ASP A 153 7.39 3.26 5.49
CA ASP A 153 8.40 3.46 4.45
C ASP A 153 9.17 4.79 4.62
N GLY A 154 10.12 5.05 3.74
CA GLY A 154 11.09 6.15 3.90
C GLY A 154 10.47 7.56 3.97
N ASP A 155 9.40 7.82 3.26
CA ASP A 155 8.67 9.10 3.29
C ASP A 155 7.35 9.02 4.11
N GLY A 156 7.02 7.83 4.64
CA GLY A 156 5.98 7.62 5.63
C GLY A 156 4.56 7.70 5.09
N ASP A 157 4.33 7.34 3.83
CA ASP A 157 3.00 7.25 3.24
C ASP A 157 2.46 5.81 3.14
N ARG A 158 3.30 4.80 3.49
CA ARG A 158 2.91 3.39 3.57
C ARG A 158 3.05 2.84 4.97
N ILE A 159 2.17 1.88 5.31
CA ILE A 159 2.23 1.14 6.56
C ILE A 159 2.46 -0.36 6.34
N GLY A 160 3.26 -0.97 7.23
CA GLY A 160 3.30 -2.39 7.50
C GLY A 160 2.86 -2.64 8.94
N ILE A 161 1.89 -3.50 9.13
CA ILE A 161 1.29 -3.76 10.44
C ILE A 161 1.63 -5.19 10.90
N LEU A 162 2.15 -5.32 12.11
CA LEU A 162 2.44 -6.60 12.73
C LEU A 162 1.51 -6.83 13.92
N ASP A 163 1.01 -8.05 14.03
CA ASP A 163 0.15 -8.45 15.15
C ASP A 163 0.95 -8.73 16.44
N ASN A 164 0.25 -9.09 17.50
CA ASN A 164 0.83 -9.46 18.82
C ASN A 164 1.68 -10.74 18.79
N LYS A 165 1.73 -11.46 17.68
CA LYS A 165 2.65 -12.59 17.43
C LYS A 165 3.87 -12.18 16.61
N GLY A 166 3.96 -10.89 16.23
CA GLY A 166 5.00 -10.36 15.36
C GLY A 166 4.86 -10.81 13.90
N GLU A 167 3.67 -11.25 13.49
CA GLU A 167 3.41 -11.63 12.10
C GLU A 167 2.90 -10.43 11.31
N LEU A 168 3.44 -10.26 10.10
CA LEU A 168 3.00 -9.21 9.18
C LEU A 168 1.59 -9.53 8.68
N ILE A 169 0.67 -8.60 8.87
CA ILE A 169 -0.67 -8.64 8.29
C ILE A 169 -0.63 -7.90 6.96
N TYR A 170 -1.09 -8.55 5.90
CA TYR A 170 -1.13 -7.93 4.57
C TYR A 170 -1.99 -6.66 4.57
N SER A 171 -1.55 -5.66 3.81
CA SER A 171 -2.17 -4.32 3.82
C SER A 171 -3.62 -4.34 3.33
N ASP A 172 -4.00 -5.25 2.46
CA ASP A 172 -5.38 -5.43 2.02
C ASP A 172 -6.30 -5.95 3.14
N ILE A 173 -5.80 -6.77 4.07
CA ILE A 173 -6.57 -7.20 5.25
C ILE A 173 -6.70 -6.06 6.26
N ILE A 174 -5.66 -5.23 6.42
CA ILE A 174 -5.75 -4.00 7.23
C ILE A 174 -6.78 -3.06 6.62
N PHE A 175 -6.72 -2.83 5.31
CA PHE A 175 -7.68 -2.00 4.58
C PHE A 175 -9.12 -2.54 4.71
N LEU A 176 -9.30 -3.87 4.66
CA LEU A 176 -10.59 -4.52 4.91
C LEU A 176 -11.15 -4.16 6.30
N LEU A 177 -10.32 -4.27 7.36
CA LEU A 177 -10.76 -3.93 8.72
C LEU A 177 -11.14 -2.46 8.86
N LEU A 178 -10.33 -1.56 8.27
CA LEU A 178 -10.60 -0.13 8.28
C LEU A 178 -11.90 0.22 7.53
N SER A 179 -12.14 -0.42 6.39
CA SER A 179 -13.36 -0.24 5.61
C SER A 179 -14.60 -0.77 6.34
N LEU A 180 -14.51 -1.95 6.96
CA LEU A 180 -15.59 -2.52 7.77
C LEU A 180 -15.90 -1.66 9.01
N ASP A 181 -14.90 -1.04 9.63
CA ASP A 181 -15.15 -0.12 10.74
C ASP A 181 -15.89 1.13 10.24
N LEU A 182 -15.53 1.62 9.06
CA LEU A 182 -16.15 2.81 8.48
C LEU A 182 -17.63 2.59 8.08
N THR A 183 -18.07 1.36 7.76
CA THR A 183 -19.48 1.03 7.51
C THR A 183 -20.38 1.28 8.72
N LYS A 184 -19.82 1.32 9.94
CA LYS A 184 -20.57 1.67 11.16
C LYS A 184 -20.93 3.17 11.20
N GLU A 185 -20.13 4.01 10.54
CA GLU A 185 -20.32 5.46 10.48
C GLU A 185 -21.05 5.92 9.20
N LYS A 186 -20.92 5.17 8.11
CA LYS A 186 -21.48 5.51 6.79
C LYS A 186 -22.06 4.27 6.10
N LYS A 187 -23.36 4.26 5.78
CA LYS A 187 -24.04 3.12 5.17
C LYS A 187 -23.65 2.94 3.70
N ASP A 188 -23.71 4.03 2.90
CA ASP A 188 -23.41 4.00 1.47
C ASP A 188 -21.92 4.23 1.24
N LEU A 189 -21.08 3.33 1.79
CA LEU A 189 -19.64 3.44 1.70
C LEU A 189 -19.15 3.09 0.29
N VAL A 190 -18.38 3.98 -0.31
CA VAL A 190 -17.65 3.76 -1.55
C VAL A 190 -16.19 3.53 -1.26
N ALA A 191 -15.65 2.39 -1.68
CA ALA A 191 -14.25 2.02 -1.46
C ALA A 191 -13.52 1.71 -2.77
N ILE A 192 -12.19 1.89 -2.79
CA ILE A 192 -11.33 1.55 -3.93
C ILE A 192 -10.18 0.69 -3.41
N ALA A 193 -9.88 -0.41 -4.12
CA ALA A 193 -8.69 -1.21 -3.86
C ALA A 193 -7.94 -1.52 -5.16
N ASP A 194 -6.61 -1.66 -5.09
CA ASP A 194 -5.83 -1.99 -6.27
C ASP A 194 -6.02 -3.46 -6.69
N VAL A 195 -5.71 -3.74 -7.94
CA VAL A 195 -5.85 -5.07 -8.56
C VAL A 195 -5.05 -6.17 -7.85
N LYS A 196 -4.06 -5.83 -7.03
CA LYS A 196 -3.21 -6.78 -6.30
C LYS A 196 -3.85 -7.29 -5.00
N CYS A 197 -4.90 -6.62 -4.53
CA CYS A 197 -5.59 -6.98 -3.30
C CYS A 197 -6.32 -8.32 -3.42
N SER A 198 -6.40 -9.05 -2.31
CA SER A 198 -7.07 -10.34 -2.21
C SER A 198 -8.54 -10.29 -2.65
N LYS A 199 -9.02 -11.35 -3.31
CA LYS A 199 -10.43 -11.55 -3.60
C LYS A 199 -11.29 -11.53 -2.33
N ILE A 200 -10.74 -11.98 -1.19
CA ILE A 200 -11.42 -11.94 0.13
C ILE A 200 -11.86 -10.52 0.48
N LEU A 201 -11.01 -9.52 0.22
CA LEU A 201 -11.33 -8.12 0.46
C LEU A 201 -12.57 -7.70 -0.34
N PHE A 202 -12.55 -7.91 -1.66
CA PHE A 202 -13.65 -7.49 -2.54
C PHE A 202 -14.96 -8.20 -2.19
N ASP A 203 -14.92 -9.51 -1.97
CA ASP A 203 -16.11 -10.31 -1.66
C ASP A 203 -16.68 -9.94 -0.29
N THR A 204 -15.81 -9.74 0.71
CA THR A 204 -16.25 -9.38 2.06
C THR A 204 -16.87 -7.99 2.09
N LEU A 205 -16.26 -7.00 1.45
CA LEU A 205 -16.81 -5.64 1.40
C LEU A 205 -18.14 -5.59 0.65
N LYS A 206 -18.26 -6.26 -0.50
CA LYS A 206 -19.54 -6.39 -1.22
C LYS A 206 -20.63 -7.04 -0.37
N LYS A 207 -20.30 -8.13 0.33
CA LYS A 207 -21.24 -8.80 1.24
C LYS A 207 -21.72 -7.89 2.37
N ASN A 208 -20.92 -6.91 2.77
CA ASN A 208 -21.27 -5.92 3.79
C ASN A 208 -21.87 -4.62 3.20
N GLY A 209 -22.28 -4.64 1.93
CA GLY A 209 -23.00 -3.52 1.29
C GLY A 209 -22.10 -2.35 0.86
N VAL A 210 -20.78 -2.56 0.78
CA VAL A 210 -19.82 -1.55 0.32
C VAL A 210 -19.76 -1.56 -1.21
N ASP A 211 -19.88 -0.40 -1.84
CA ASP A 211 -19.60 -0.21 -3.26
C ASP A 211 -18.08 -0.17 -3.49
N ILE A 212 -17.50 -1.36 -3.71
CA ILE A 212 -16.05 -1.52 -3.86
C ILE A 212 -15.64 -1.58 -5.33
N HIS A 213 -14.74 -0.69 -5.73
CA HIS A 213 -14.18 -0.63 -7.08
C HIS A 213 -12.73 -1.09 -7.11
N MET A 214 -12.37 -1.83 -8.17
CA MET A 214 -11.00 -2.24 -8.41
C MET A 214 -10.27 -1.20 -9.27
N SER A 215 -9.06 -0.82 -8.87
CA SER A 215 -8.19 0.15 -9.55
C SER A 215 -6.94 -0.52 -10.12
N LYS A 216 -6.32 0.13 -11.11
CA LYS A 216 -4.91 -0.13 -11.44
C LYS A 216 -4.04 0.20 -10.24
N THR A 217 -2.84 -0.42 -10.18
CA THR A 217 -1.83 -0.10 -9.17
C THR A 217 -1.22 1.27 -9.41
N GLY A 218 -1.12 2.07 -8.35
CA GLY A 218 -0.42 3.36 -8.33
C GLY A 218 -1.21 4.44 -7.58
N HIS A 219 -0.58 5.02 -6.56
CA HIS A 219 -1.20 5.99 -5.67
C HIS A 219 -1.82 7.20 -6.38
N SER A 220 -1.24 7.64 -7.51
CA SER A 220 -1.77 8.75 -8.31
C SER A 220 -3.06 8.38 -9.04
N LEU A 221 -3.15 7.14 -9.57
CA LEU A 221 -4.36 6.61 -10.22
C LEU A 221 -5.49 6.43 -9.21
N ILE A 222 -5.17 5.96 -8.00
CA ILE A 222 -6.13 5.84 -6.92
C ILE A 222 -6.66 7.21 -6.51
N LYS A 223 -5.82 8.25 -6.38
CA LYS A 223 -6.27 9.62 -6.09
C LYS A 223 -7.22 10.18 -7.16
N GLU A 224 -6.93 9.94 -8.44
CA GLU A 224 -7.85 10.30 -9.53
C GLU A 224 -9.19 9.55 -9.40
N MET A 225 -9.15 8.26 -9.06
CA MET A 225 -10.34 7.45 -8.90
C MET A 225 -11.15 7.83 -7.64
N ILE A 226 -10.50 8.18 -6.52
CA ILE A 226 -11.16 8.75 -5.34
C ILE A 226 -11.97 9.97 -5.72
N SER A 227 -11.37 10.89 -6.48
CA SER A 227 -12.06 12.11 -6.93
C SER A 227 -13.22 11.81 -7.88
N SER A 228 -13.04 10.93 -8.87
CA SER A 228 -14.05 10.62 -9.89
C SER A 228 -15.22 9.81 -9.36
N LYS A 229 -15.00 8.94 -8.37
CA LYS A 229 -16.02 8.09 -7.75
C LYS A 229 -16.58 8.67 -6.46
N ASN A 230 -16.03 9.79 -6.00
CA ASN A 230 -16.30 10.34 -4.67
C ASN A 230 -16.13 9.26 -3.58
N ALA A 231 -15.06 8.45 -3.69
CA ALA A 231 -14.84 7.35 -2.77
C ALA A 231 -14.45 7.85 -1.38
N ASP A 232 -14.88 7.11 -0.37
CA ASP A 232 -14.70 7.46 1.04
C ASP A 232 -13.37 6.98 1.60
N ILE A 233 -12.91 5.84 1.08
CA ILE A 233 -11.66 5.19 1.51
C ILE A 233 -11.05 4.44 0.34
N ALA A 234 -9.73 4.40 0.27
CA ALA A 234 -9.02 3.57 -0.70
C ALA A 234 -7.78 2.92 -0.08
N GLY A 235 -7.32 1.81 -0.67
CA GLY A 235 -6.15 1.08 -0.21
C GLY A 235 -5.41 0.36 -1.33
N GLU A 236 -4.09 0.22 -1.14
CA GLU A 236 -3.22 -0.58 -2.00
C GLU A 236 -2.56 -1.71 -1.21
N MET A 237 -2.27 -2.80 -1.89
CA MET A 237 -1.48 -3.90 -1.32
C MET A 237 -0.10 -3.45 -0.83
N SER A 238 0.44 -2.36 -1.38
CA SER A 238 1.70 -1.73 -1.01
C SER A 238 1.69 -0.99 0.34
N GLY A 239 0.53 -0.84 0.99
CA GLY A 239 0.39 -0.18 2.29
C GLY A 239 -0.06 1.28 2.24
N HIS A 240 -0.32 1.85 1.06
CA HIS A 240 -1.00 3.14 0.97
C HIS A 240 -2.46 3.00 1.38
N ILE A 241 -2.91 3.82 2.32
CA ILE A 241 -4.30 3.91 2.78
C ILE A 241 -4.75 5.36 2.71
N PHE A 242 -5.87 5.59 2.03
CA PHE A 242 -6.42 6.92 1.77
C PHE A 242 -7.77 7.05 2.46
N TYR A 243 -7.90 7.99 3.37
CA TYR A 243 -9.19 8.36 3.94
C TYR A 243 -9.68 9.65 3.30
N ASN A 244 -10.88 9.63 2.70
CA ASN A 244 -11.55 10.82 2.18
C ASN A 244 -12.77 11.20 3.02
N TYR A 245 -13.46 10.21 3.59
CA TYR A 245 -14.57 10.48 4.52
C TYR A 245 -14.07 11.09 5.83
N LYS A 246 -14.48 12.32 6.10
CA LYS A 246 -14.04 13.13 7.25
C LYS A 246 -12.53 13.33 7.34
N TYR A 247 -11.85 13.24 6.20
CA TYR A 247 -10.42 13.49 6.05
C TYR A 247 -10.14 14.02 4.62
N TYR A 248 -8.89 14.10 4.19
CA TYR A 248 -8.46 14.89 3.03
C TYR A 248 -8.28 14.10 1.73
N GLY A 249 -8.43 12.79 1.72
CA GLY A 249 -8.36 11.95 0.51
C GLY A 249 -6.95 11.66 -0.02
N TYR A 250 -5.91 11.89 0.78
CA TYR A 250 -4.55 11.46 0.46
C TYR A 250 -4.10 10.27 1.31
N ASP A 251 -3.02 9.62 0.90
CA ASP A 251 -2.37 8.52 1.63
C ASP A 251 -1.72 9.04 2.91
N ASP A 252 -2.21 8.57 4.05
CA ASP A 252 -1.72 8.96 5.37
C ASP A 252 -1.55 7.72 6.27
N ALA A 253 -0.32 7.25 6.34
CA ALA A 253 0.04 6.06 7.10
C ALA A 253 -0.17 6.24 8.62
N ILE A 254 0.08 7.44 9.16
CA ILE A 254 -0.16 7.75 10.57
C ILE A 254 -1.65 7.73 10.88
N TYR A 255 -2.46 8.43 10.08
CA TYR A 255 -3.91 8.47 10.27
C TYR A 255 -4.52 7.06 10.21
N ALA A 256 -4.12 6.26 9.21
CA ALA A 256 -4.56 4.87 9.07
C ALA A 256 -4.15 4.01 10.29
N SER A 257 -2.93 4.17 10.79
CA SER A 257 -2.44 3.47 12.00
C SER A 257 -3.29 3.80 13.23
N LEU A 258 -3.61 5.07 13.44
CA LEU A 258 -4.42 5.50 14.57
C LEU A 258 -5.88 5.03 14.47
N LYS A 259 -6.43 4.98 13.26
CA LYS A 259 -7.75 4.35 13.02
C LYS A 259 -7.73 2.86 13.38
N LEU A 260 -6.66 2.14 13.04
CA LEU A 260 -6.51 0.73 13.43
C LEU A 260 -6.41 0.57 14.95
N ILE A 261 -5.63 1.41 15.63
CA ILE A 261 -5.54 1.41 17.10
C ILE A 261 -6.92 1.65 17.73
N LYS A 262 -7.71 2.58 17.16
CA LYS A 262 -9.09 2.83 17.60
C LYS A 262 -9.98 1.58 17.46
N ILE A 263 -9.84 0.81 16.38
CA ILE A 263 -10.57 -0.45 16.18
C ILE A 263 -10.20 -1.46 17.29
N LEU A 264 -8.91 -1.63 17.57
CA LEU A 264 -8.44 -2.54 18.63
C LEU A 264 -8.98 -2.14 20.00
N ASN A 265 -8.96 -0.83 20.30
CA ASN A 265 -9.50 -0.30 21.54
C ASN A 265 -11.01 -0.55 21.68
N ASN A 266 -11.77 -0.34 20.63
CA ASN A 266 -13.23 -0.49 20.65
C ASN A 266 -13.65 -1.95 20.71
N THR A 267 -12.94 -2.84 20.02
CA THR A 267 -13.29 -4.27 19.98
C THR A 267 -12.76 -5.06 21.16
N LYS A 268 -11.74 -4.56 21.85
CA LYS A 268 -10.98 -5.27 22.91
C LYS A 268 -10.41 -6.61 22.45
N LYS A 269 -10.22 -6.77 21.14
CA LYS A 269 -9.62 -7.95 20.50
C LYS A 269 -8.21 -7.62 20.03
N THR A 270 -7.35 -8.62 20.02
CA THR A 270 -6.04 -8.53 19.38
C THR A 270 -6.18 -8.45 17.87
N LEU A 271 -5.17 -7.92 17.19
CA LEU A 271 -5.17 -7.86 15.73
C LEU A 271 -5.25 -9.27 15.12
N ASN A 272 -4.52 -10.24 15.70
CA ASN A 272 -4.57 -11.63 15.24
C ASN A 272 -6.00 -12.22 15.31
N GLU A 273 -6.76 -11.96 16.38
CA GLU A 273 -8.14 -12.42 16.50
C GLU A 273 -9.06 -11.78 15.43
N LEU A 274 -8.84 -10.51 15.10
CA LEU A 274 -9.63 -9.81 14.06
C LEU A 274 -9.31 -10.28 12.64
N THR A 275 -8.04 -10.62 12.37
CA THR A 275 -7.58 -10.93 11.01
C THR A 275 -7.61 -12.42 10.66
N SER A 276 -7.50 -13.32 11.65
CA SER A 276 -7.39 -14.77 11.43
C SER A 276 -8.55 -15.38 10.63
N VAL A 277 -9.72 -14.77 10.67
CA VAL A 277 -10.88 -15.22 9.89
C VAL A 277 -10.73 -15.00 8.39
N TYR A 278 -9.89 -14.05 7.99
CA TYR A 278 -9.60 -13.68 6.60
C TYR A 278 -8.28 -14.27 6.07
N MET A 279 -7.38 -14.74 6.96
CA MET A 279 -6.05 -15.24 6.60
C MET A 279 -6.02 -16.78 6.50
N LYS A 280 -7.00 -17.37 5.81
CA LYS A 280 -7.13 -18.84 5.67
C LYS A 280 -6.58 -19.35 4.34
N SER A 281 -6.26 -18.48 3.41
CA SER A 281 -5.72 -18.82 2.10
C SER A 281 -4.20 -19.10 2.15
N SER A 282 -3.72 -19.81 1.13
CA SER A 282 -2.29 -19.86 0.79
C SER A 282 -2.02 -18.88 -0.34
N SER A 283 -0.99 -18.06 -0.23
CA SER A 283 -0.65 -17.08 -1.27
C SER A 283 0.86 -16.96 -1.49
N THR A 284 1.24 -16.62 -2.73
CA THR A 284 2.59 -16.13 -3.00
C THR A 284 2.77 -14.71 -2.47
N PRO A 285 4.00 -14.28 -2.17
CA PRO A 285 4.34 -12.86 -2.20
C PRO A 285 4.17 -12.30 -3.63
N GLU A 286 4.44 -11.01 -3.82
CA GLU A 286 4.65 -10.46 -5.16
C GLU A 286 5.97 -11.00 -5.72
N ILE A 287 5.91 -11.86 -6.74
CA ILE A 287 7.07 -12.47 -7.38
C ILE A 287 7.37 -11.73 -8.68
N LYS A 288 8.65 -11.44 -8.94
CA LYS A 288 9.11 -10.71 -10.13
C LYS A 288 9.59 -11.68 -11.20
N LEU A 289 8.92 -11.68 -12.33
CA LEU A 289 9.30 -12.43 -13.53
C LEU A 289 10.04 -11.47 -14.47
N TYR A 290 11.37 -11.51 -14.48
CA TYR A 290 12.16 -10.56 -15.24
C TYR A 290 12.10 -10.83 -16.75
N CYS A 291 12.08 -9.77 -17.52
CA CYS A 291 12.07 -9.79 -18.99
C CYS A 291 12.72 -8.53 -19.56
N ASP A 292 13.00 -8.54 -20.88
CA ASP A 292 13.48 -7.32 -21.56
C ASP A 292 12.38 -6.23 -21.55
N GLU A 293 12.78 -5.01 -21.20
CA GLU A 293 11.89 -3.84 -21.14
C GLU A 293 11.16 -3.60 -22.46
N LYS A 294 11.84 -3.82 -23.59
CA LYS A 294 11.29 -3.57 -24.93
C LYS A 294 10.12 -4.48 -25.28
N ILE A 295 10.09 -5.70 -24.73
CA ILE A 295 9.07 -6.69 -25.03
C ILE A 295 8.06 -6.86 -23.90
N LYS A 296 8.28 -6.26 -22.72
CA LYS A 296 7.48 -6.44 -21.51
C LYS A 296 5.97 -6.32 -21.76
N PHE A 297 5.54 -5.25 -22.41
CA PHE A 297 4.13 -4.99 -22.66
C PHE A 297 3.55 -5.92 -23.73
N SER A 298 4.26 -6.14 -24.87
CA SER A 298 3.82 -7.06 -25.92
C SER A 298 3.76 -8.51 -25.42
N LEU A 299 4.69 -8.90 -24.54
CA LEU A 299 4.69 -10.20 -23.89
C LEU A 299 3.48 -10.36 -22.97
N LEU A 300 3.18 -9.35 -22.15
CA LEU A 300 1.99 -9.34 -21.30
C LEU A 300 0.71 -9.42 -22.14
N ASP A 301 0.60 -8.68 -23.23
CA ASP A 301 -0.57 -8.72 -24.13
C ASP A 301 -0.77 -10.12 -24.74
N LYS A 302 0.32 -10.84 -25.05
CA LYS A 302 0.26 -12.24 -25.47
C LYS A 302 -0.26 -13.14 -24.37
N ILE A 303 0.27 -13.00 -23.14
CA ILE A 303 -0.16 -13.77 -21.98
C ILE A 303 -1.64 -13.53 -21.68
N VAL A 304 -2.10 -12.27 -21.72
CA VAL A 304 -3.52 -11.90 -21.51
C VAL A 304 -4.45 -12.63 -22.47
N LYS A 305 -4.04 -12.82 -23.74
CA LYS A 305 -4.83 -13.52 -24.75
C LYS A 305 -4.78 -15.05 -24.61
N ASP A 306 -3.69 -15.59 -24.09
CA ASP A 306 -3.47 -17.03 -24.04
C ASP A 306 -3.94 -17.67 -22.71
N ILE A 307 -3.75 -16.99 -21.58
CA ILE A 307 -4.09 -17.49 -20.24
C ILE A 307 -5.53 -18.02 -20.15
N PRO A 308 -6.57 -17.33 -20.66
CA PRO A 308 -7.94 -17.83 -20.57
C PRO A 308 -8.17 -19.18 -21.22
N LYS A 309 -7.32 -19.58 -22.19
CA LYS A 309 -7.44 -20.89 -22.89
C LYS A 309 -7.13 -22.08 -21.99
N HIS A 310 -6.46 -21.86 -20.86
CA HIS A 310 -6.06 -22.89 -19.90
C HIS A 310 -7.06 -23.08 -18.75
N TYR A 311 -8.17 -22.29 -18.74
CA TYR A 311 -9.16 -22.28 -17.67
C TYR A 311 -10.59 -22.36 -18.24
N ASP A 312 -11.52 -22.80 -17.40
CA ASP A 312 -12.92 -22.88 -17.77
C ASP A 312 -13.53 -21.49 -18.02
N SER A 313 -14.56 -21.45 -18.85
CA SER A 313 -15.32 -20.22 -19.16
C SER A 313 -16.02 -19.59 -17.95
N SER A 314 -16.11 -20.32 -16.83
CA SER A 314 -16.61 -19.79 -15.55
C SER A 314 -15.61 -18.87 -14.84
N ALA A 315 -14.33 -18.92 -15.22
CA ALA A 315 -13.31 -18.06 -14.67
C ALA A 315 -13.54 -16.60 -15.10
N LYS A 316 -13.58 -15.69 -14.14
CA LYS A 316 -13.73 -14.27 -14.39
C LYS A 316 -12.39 -13.65 -14.76
N LEU A 317 -12.34 -13.04 -15.94
CA LEU A 317 -11.16 -12.31 -16.43
C LEU A 317 -11.31 -10.80 -16.17
N ILE A 318 -10.29 -10.20 -15.59
CA ILE A 318 -10.19 -8.77 -15.31
C ILE A 318 -8.89 -8.25 -15.92
N THR A 319 -8.99 -7.29 -16.85
CA THR A 319 -7.86 -6.80 -17.65
C THR A 319 -7.57 -5.31 -17.45
N ILE A 320 -7.91 -4.77 -16.29
CA ILE A 320 -7.71 -3.34 -15.99
C ILE A 320 -6.22 -2.97 -15.85
N ASP A 321 -5.38 -3.92 -15.39
CA ASP A 321 -3.93 -3.75 -15.21
C ASP A 321 -3.26 -5.11 -15.37
N GLY A 322 -2.97 -5.50 -16.61
CA GLY A 322 -2.54 -6.84 -16.97
C GLY A 322 -3.70 -7.84 -17.02
N VAL A 323 -3.50 -9.03 -16.47
CA VAL A 323 -4.53 -10.06 -16.38
C VAL A 323 -4.67 -10.56 -14.95
N ARG A 324 -5.86 -10.40 -14.40
CA ARG A 324 -6.29 -11.04 -13.17
C ARG A 324 -7.40 -12.04 -13.52
N LEU A 325 -7.17 -13.30 -13.19
CA LEU A 325 -8.15 -14.36 -13.37
C LEU A 325 -8.66 -14.80 -12.00
N GLU A 326 -9.97 -14.82 -11.82
CA GLU A 326 -10.64 -15.23 -10.58
C GLU A 326 -11.55 -16.42 -10.82
N THR A 327 -11.45 -17.42 -9.97
CA THR A 327 -12.38 -18.52 -9.83
C THR A 327 -13.02 -18.50 -8.44
N GLU A 328 -13.84 -19.49 -8.11
CA GLU A 328 -14.34 -19.67 -6.74
C GLU A 328 -13.19 -19.94 -5.75
N ASN A 329 -12.21 -20.77 -6.14
CA ASN A 329 -11.21 -21.35 -5.26
C ASN A 329 -9.86 -20.62 -5.25
N PHE A 330 -9.56 -19.82 -6.27
CA PHE A 330 -8.29 -19.11 -6.39
C PHE A 330 -8.41 -17.89 -7.29
N TRP A 331 -7.41 -17.04 -7.23
CA TRP A 331 -7.16 -16.01 -8.22
C TRP A 331 -5.64 -15.84 -8.40
N PHE A 332 -5.25 -15.36 -9.58
CA PHE A 332 -3.89 -14.92 -9.82
C PHE A 332 -3.87 -13.63 -10.65
N LEU A 333 -2.73 -12.95 -10.59
CA LEU A 333 -2.46 -11.72 -11.31
C LEU A 333 -1.12 -11.81 -12.04
N LEU A 334 -1.08 -11.32 -13.27
CA LEU A 334 0.12 -11.02 -14.04
C LEU A 334 0.00 -9.58 -14.56
N ARG A 335 0.91 -8.71 -14.16
CA ARG A 335 0.91 -7.30 -14.58
C ARG A 335 2.31 -6.78 -14.84
N ALA A 336 2.47 -5.87 -15.81
CA ALA A 336 3.75 -5.22 -16.04
C ALA A 336 4.08 -4.26 -14.87
N SER A 337 5.32 -4.30 -14.38
CA SER A 337 5.80 -3.30 -13.44
C SER A 337 5.98 -1.95 -14.15
N ASN A 338 5.54 -0.86 -13.50
CA ASN A 338 5.74 0.50 -14.02
C ASN A 338 7.17 1.02 -13.81
N THR A 339 7.92 0.41 -12.89
CA THR A 339 9.23 0.92 -12.43
C THR A 339 10.37 -0.05 -12.63
N GLN A 340 10.10 -1.29 -13.01
CA GLN A 340 11.09 -2.36 -13.14
C GLN A 340 10.84 -3.19 -14.41
N ASN A 341 11.89 -3.84 -14.93
CA ASN A 341 11.83 -4.67 -16.13
C ASN A 341 11.33 -6.08 -15.80
N CYS A 342 10.10 -6.16 -15.28
CA CYS A 342 9.48 -7.43 -14.90
C CYS A 342 7.96 -7.41 -15.06
N ILE A 343 7.40 -8.61 -15.16
CA ILE A 343 5.98 -8.89 -14.92
C ILE A 343 5.85 -9.34 -13.47
N VAL A 344 4.98 -8.70 -12.70
CA VAL A 344 4.67 -9.07 -11.31
C VAL A 344 3.62 -10.17 -11.34
N PHE A 345 3.91 -11.24 -10.62
CA PHE A 345 3.03 -12.40 -10.43
C PHE A 345 2.54 -12.47 -8.98
N ARG A 346 1.27 -12.80 -8.78
CA ARG A 346 0.70 -13.18 -7.50
C ARG A 346 -0.36 -14.25 -7.69
N LEU A 347 -0.37 -15.27 -6.81
CA LEU A 347 -1.38 -16.31 -6.72
C LEU A 347 -1.91 -16.39 -5.29
N GLU A 348 -3.22 -16.56 -5.13
CA GLU A 348 -3.86 -16.89 -3.86
C GLU A 348 -4.89 -18.01 -4.08
N HIS A 349 -4.85 -19.03 -3.23
CA HIS A 349 -5.75 -20.19 -3.28
C HIS A 349 -6.43 -20.42 -1.94
N PHE A 350 -7.77 -20.53 -1.94
CA PHE A 350 -8.59 -20.65 -0.73
C PHE A 350 -8.70 -22.09 -0.22
N VAL A 351 -8.33 -23.07 -1.05
CA VAL A 351 -8.17 -24.48 -0.66
C VAL A 351 -6.68 -24.76 -0.52
N LYS A 352 -6.20 -24.86 0.71
CA LYS A 352 -4.76 -24.90 1.03
C LYS A 352 -4.02 -26.02 0.30
N ASP A 353 -4.59 -27.23 0.29
CA ASP A 353 -3.96 -28.42 -0.32
C ASP A 353 -3.89 -28.36 -1.86
N LYS A 354 -4.64 -27.43 -2.49
CA LYS A 354 -4.65 -27.22 -3.95
C LYS A 354 -3.72 -26.09 -4.42
N PHE A 355 -3.15 -25.32 -3.50
CA PHE A 355 -2.28 -24.19 -3.82
C PHE A 355 -1.06 -24.61 -4.66
N LYS A 356 -0.38 -25.69 -4.24
CA LYS A 356 0.83 -26.17 -4.92
C LYS A 356 0.52 -26.72 -6.32
N GLU A 357 -0.59 -27.40 -6.49
CA GLU A 357 -1.05 -27.94 -7.78
C GLU A 357 -1.29 -26.79 -8.78
N GLU A 358 -2.01 -25.73 -8.37
CA GLU A 358 -2.27 -24.57 -9.22
C GLU A 358 -0.99 -23.78 -9.52
N LEU A 359 -0.08 -23.64 -8.54
CA LEU A 359 1.21 -22.99 -8.73
C LEU A 359 2.06 -23.72 -9.79
N ILE A 360 2.15 -25.05 -9.75
CA ILE A 360 2.87 -25.87 -10.73
C ILE A 360 2.26 -25.69 -12.13
N LYS A 361 0.93 -25.71 -12.24
CA LYS A 361 0.23 -25.47 -13.51
C LYS A 361 0.60 -24.11 -14.11
N LEU A 362 0.59 -23.06 -13.30
CA LEU A 362 0.95 -21.71 -13.73
C LEU A 362 2.42 -21.61 -14.13
N ILE A 363 3.34 -22.26 -13.41
CA ILE A 363 4.76 -22.35 -13.78
C ILE A 363 4.89 -22.95 -15.17
N SER A 364 4.26 -24.12 -15.44
CA SER A 364 4.33 -24.79 -16.75
C SER A 364 3.80 -23.92 -17.89
N ILE A 365 2.76 -23.14 -17.64
CA ILE A 365 2.24 -22.17 -18.63
C ILE A 365 3.26 -21.06 -18.86
N LEU A 366 3.82 -20.48 -17.79
CA LEU A 366 4.72 -19.33 -17.86
C LEU A 366 6.09 -19.68 -18.46
N GLU A 367 6.55 -20.95 -18.33
CA GLU A 367 7.77 -21.47 -18.98
C GLU A 367 7.74 -21.37 -20.51
N THR A 368 6.55 -21.33 -21.10
CA THR A 368 6.39 -21.18 -22.56
C THR A 368 6.69 -19.77 -23.08
N TYR A 369 6.90 -18.80 -22.18
CA TYR A 369 7.18 -17.42 -22.52
C TYR A 369 8.64 -17.05 -22.18
N SER A 370 9.14 -15.98 -22.82
CA SER A 370 10.49 -15.45 -22.58
C SER A 370 10.56 -14.65 -21.27
N LEU A 371 10.33 -15.37 -20.12
CA LEU A 371 10.36 -14.82 -18.77
C LEU A 371 11.44 -15.51 -17.94
N ASP A 372 12.17 -14.77 -17.11
CA ASP A 372 12.96 -15.37 -16.04
C ASP A 372 12.05 -15.67 -14.85
N ILE A 373 11.72 -16.95 -14.68
CA ILE A 373 10.82 -17.44 -13.62
C ILE A 373 11.57 -18.07 -12.43
N LYS A 374 12.90 -17.84 -12.31
CA LYS A 374 13.70 -18.46 -11.23
C LYS A 374 13.18 -18.17 -9.84
N GLU A 375 12.72 -16.92 -9.58
CA GLU A 375 12.14 -16.56 -8.30
C GLU A 375 10.87 -17.39 -8.01
N LEU A 376 10.03 -17.58 -9.02
CA LEU A 376 8.79 -18.36 -8.91
C LEU A 376 9.07 -19.86 -8.69
N THR A 377 10.02 -20.43 -9.40
CA THR A 377 10.42 -21.84 -9.24
C THR A 377 11.11 -22.08 -7.89
N SER A 378 11.94 -21.15 -7.43
CA SER A 378 12.54 -21.19 -6.09
C SER A 378 11.46 -21.15 -5.00
N PHE A 379 10.48 -20.28 -5.12
CA PHE A 379 9.34 -20.22 -4.19
C PHE A 379 8.58 -21.55 -4.16
N ASN A 380 8.30 -22.18 -5.30
CA ASN A 380 7.63 -23.47 -5.38
C ASN A 380 8.38 -24.60 -4.62
N GLN A 381 9.70 -24.50 -4.48
CA GLN A 381 10.49 -25.47 -3.71
C GLN A 381 10.35 -25.29 -2.18
N THR A 382 9.86 -24.13 -1.72
CA THR A 382 9.69 -23.82 -0.31
C THR A 382 8.30 -24.12 0.25
N VAL A 383 7.34 -24.39 -0.61
CA VAL A 383 5.94 -24.74 -0.32
C VAL A 383 5.62 -26.15 -0.86
#